data_f217876420325f73945c194a649c3e21
#
_entry.id   f217876420325f73945c194a649c3e21
#
_cell.length_a   1.000
_cell.length_b   1.000
_cell.length_c   1.000
_cell.angle_alpha   90.00
_cell.angle_beta   90.00
_cell.angle_gamma   90.00
#
_symmetry.space_group_name_H-M   'P 1'
#
loop_
_entity.id
_entity.type
_entity.pdbx_description
1 polymer ?
#
loop_
_entity_poly.entity_id
_entity_poly.type
_entity_poly.pdbx_seq_one_letter_code
_entity_poly.pdbx_strand_id
1 'polypeptide(L)'
;MAVENGEWIMRGLPWDDPYRIRSWQELIAWINEIGFLPLFKNEIGGFSAEEHTSDLYWWSGDPEQDPWEWRQLIARSGQVAYGKFFGKKAGFISKAWFPHFANWRRDGYDFDSRWDEGLASMRQKRVMDQFGVKGELYSFELKRMAGFGKEGEKNFEGTITDLQMGGYLLIRDFRQRLNKRGQPYGWPISIYTTPETLWGYQHISSAYSVEPTQSKELVYQQVRRNFPAATEATLQAVLGWDR
;
A
#
# COMPACT_ATOMS: atom_id res chain seq x y z
N MET A 1 8.84 0.30 -13.76
CA MET A 1 10.08 1.13 -13.72
C MET A 1 11.25 0.28 -14.13
N ALA A 2 12.00 0.70 -15.16
CA ALA A 2 13.22 0.06 -15.62
C ALA A 2 14.43 0.95 -15.34
N VAL A 3 15.64 0.37 -15.26
CA VAL A 3 16.90 1.12 -15.20
C VAL A 3 17.66 0.82 -16.48
N GLU A 4 17.91 1.85 -17.29
CA GLU A 4 18.71 1.75 -18.51
C GLU A 4 19.83 2.78 -18.41
N ASN A 5 21.08 2.36 -18.62
CA ASN A 5 22.27 3.21 -18.51
C ASN A 5 22.40 3.98 -17.18
N GLY A 6 21.84 3.45 -16.07
CA GLY A 6 21.85 4.09 -14.76
C GLY A 6 20.74 5.11 -14.53
N GLU A 7 19.86 5.32 -15.50
CA GLU A 7 18.70 6.21 -15.38
C GLU A 7 17.41 5.41 -15.18
N TRP A 8 16.49 5.97 -14.40
CA TRP A 8 15.16 5.41 -14.21
C TRP A 8 14.29 5.75 -15.42
N ILE A 9 13.80 4.72 -16.13
CA ILE A 9 12.90 4.90 -17.26
C ILE A 9 11.50 4.51 -16.84
N MET A 10 10.58 5.44 -16.99
CA MET A 10 9.14 5.21 -16.83
C MET A 10 8.55 4.80 -18.17
N ARG A 11 7.65 3.81 -18.14
CA ARG A 11 6.99 3.28 -19.35
C ARG A 11 5.51 3.61 -19.32
N GLY A 12 5.23 4.91 -19.27
CA GLY A 12 3.89 5.46 -19.29
C GLY A 12 3.36 5.68 -20.70
N LEU A 13 2.24 6.38 -20.76
CA LEU A 13 1.60 6.82 -22.02
C LEU A 13 2.16 8.18 -22.45
N PRO A 14 2.16 8.49 -23.76
CA PRO A 14 2.45 9.83 -24.27
C PRO A 14 1.58 10.89 -23.58
N TRP A 15 2.08 12.11 -23.48
CA TRP A 15 1.36 13.21 -22.84
C TRP A 15 0.00 13.53 -23.48
N ASP A 16 -0.10 13.42 -24.77
CA ASP A 16 -1.30 13.67 -25.56
C ASP A 16 -2.21 12.46 -25.71
N ASP A 17 -1.84 11.31 -25.16
CA ASP A 17 -2.66 10.10 -25.19
C ASP A 17 -4.03 10.35 -24.52
N PRO A 18 -5.15 10.11 -25.22
CA PRO A 18 -6.48 10.37 -24.68
C PRO A 18 -6.86 9.42 -23.52
N TYR A 19 -6.24 8.26 -23.40
CA TYR A 19 -6.53 7.23 -22.40
C TYR A 19 -5.69 7.34 -21.14
N ARG A 20 -4.72 8.27 -21.10
CA ARG A 20 -3.92 8.44 -19.89
C ARG A 20 -4.74 9.02 -18.75
N ILE A 21 -4.45 8.59 -17.54
CA ILE A 21 -4.94 9.19 -16.30
C ILE A 21 -4.22 10.53 -16.08
N ARG A 22 -5.00 11.58 -15.79
CA ARG A 22 -4.54 12.98 -15.79
C ARG A 22 -4.52 13.62 -14.41
N SER A 23 -5.15 12.97 -13.44
CA SER A 23 -5.23 13.49 -12.07
C SER A 23 -5.31 12.36 -11.04
N TRP A 24 -4.98 12.68 -9.80
CA TRP A 24 -5.11 11.73 -8.70
C TRP A 24 -6.58 11.36 -8.43
N GLN A 25 -7.54 12.22 -8.76
CA GLN A 25 -8.97 11.94 -8.65
C GLN A 25 -9.41 10.88 -9.67
N GLU A 26 -8.95 11.01 -10.93
CA GLU A 26 -9.18 9.99 -11.96
C GLU A 26 -8.55 8.66 -11.57
N LEU A 27 -7.34 8.71 -10.98
CA LEU A 27 -6.65 7.50 -10.51
C LEU A 27 -7.45 6.82 -9.37
N ILE A 28 -8.00 7.57 -8.41
CA ILE A 28 -8.90 7.02 -7.38
C ILE A 28 -10.14 6.39 -8.00
N ALA A 29 -10.78 7.07 -8.95
CA ALA A 29 -11.98 6.55 -9.61
C ALA A 29 -11.67 5.21 -10.29
N TRP A 30 -10.57 5.12 -11.01
CA TRP A 30 -10.14 3.89 -11.66
C TRP A 30 -9.77 2.78 -10.65
N ILE A 31 -9.04 3.09 -9.57
CA ILE A 31 -8.75 2.12 -8.51
C ILE A 31 -10.05 1.57 -7.89
N ASN A 32 -11.06 2.41 -7.69
CA ASN A 32 -12.35 1.97 -7.17
C ASN A 32 -13.09 1.03 -8.12
N GLU A 33 -12.94 1.20 -9.43
CA GLU A 33 -13.49 0.32 -10.46
C GLU A 33 -12.78 -1.03 -10.49
N ILE A 34 -11.45 -1.03 -10.59
CA ILE A 34 -10.66 -2.26 -10.78
C ILE A 34 -10.31 -2.99 -9.49
N GLY A 35 -10.34 -2.31 -8.34
CA GLY A 35 -10.10 -2.87 -7.01
C GLY A 35 -8.66 -2.83 -6.53
N PHE A 36 -7.69 -3.14 -7.37
CA PHE A 36 -6.26 -3.33 -7.03
C PHE A 36 -5.39 -2.68 -8.09
N LEU A 37 -4.33 -1.96 -7.68
CA LEU A 37 -3.41 -1.34 -8.63
C LEU A 37 -2.01 -1.17 -8.04
N PRO A 38 -1.00 -1.95 -8.47
CA PRO A 38 0.40 -1.67 -8.20
C PRO A 38 0.80 -0.28 -8.70
N LEU A 39 1.76 0.36 -8.03
CA LEU A 39 2.23 1.69 -8.45
C LEU A 39 3.08 1.59 -9.72
N PHE A 40 3.97 0.59 -9.79
CA PHE A 40 4.93 0.42 -10.86
C PHE A 40 4.64 -0.81 -11.72
N LYS A 41 5.09 -0.76 -12.96
CA LYS A 41 5.02 -1.86 -13.92
C LYS A 41 5.53 -3.17 -13.31
N ASN A 42 4.83 -4.25 -13.64
CA ASN A 42 5.06 -5.58 -13.12
C ASN A 42 4.83 -6.64 -14.21
N GLU A 43 4.74 -7.90 -13.82
CA GLU A 43 4.62 -9.06 -14.70
C GLU A 43 3.25 -9.16 -15.40
N ILE A 44 2.24 -8.40 -14.94
CA ILE A 44 0.90 -8.33 -15.55
C ILE A 44 0.82 -7.04 -16.34
N GLY A 45 0.80 -7.11 -17.67
CA GLY A 45 0.74 -5.94 -18.53
C GLY A 45 -0.51 -5.09 -18.29
N GLY A 46 -0.33 -3.77 -18.19
CA GLY A 46 -1.39 -2.81 -17.89
C GLY A 46 -1.80 -2.75 -16.41
N PHE A 47 -1.30 -3.64 -15.56
CA PHE A 47 -1.66 -3.67 -14.14
C PHE A 47 -0.74 -2.79 -13.30
N SER A 48 -0.63 -1.52 -13.65
CA SER A 48 0.12 -0.54 -12.84
C SER A 48 -0.31 0.90 -13.13
N ALA A 49 -0.17 1.79 -12.15
CA ALA A 49 -0.38 3.21 -12.35
C ALA A 49 0.63 3.79 -13.35
N GLU A 50 1.86 3.29 -13.35
CA GLU A 50 2.93 3.70 -14.27
C GLU A 50 2.50 3.60 -15.74
N GLU A 51 1.85 2.49 -16.13
CA GLU A 51 1.48 2.20 -17.52
C GLU A 51 0.28 3.03 -18.03
N HIS A 52 -0.45 3.70 -17.12
CA HIS A 52 -1.63 4.49 -17.45
C HIS A 52 -1.47 5.99 -17.18
N THR A 53 -0.31 6.42 -16.76
CA THR A 53 0.03 7.84 -16.54
C THR A 53 1.10 8.30 -17.53
N SER A 54 1.32 9.60 -17.65
CA SER A 54 2.40 10.10 -18.51
C SER A 54 3.76 9.79 -17.91
N ASP A 55 4.71 9.38 -18.76
CA ASP A 55 6.11 9.16 -18.41
C ASP A 55 6.88 10.47 -18.11
N LEU A 56 6.41 11.61 -18.63
CA LEU A 56 7.12 12.88 -18.57
C LEU A 56 7.14 13.54 -17.19
N TYR A 57 6.13 13.27 -16.35
CA TYR A 57 5.94 14.05 -15.10
C TYR A 57 6.31 13.32 -13.83
N TRP A 58 6.74 12.06 -13.90
CA TRP A 58 7.22 11.36 -12.72
C TRP A 58 8.44 12.06 -12.12
N TRP A 59 8.36 12.31 -10.81
CA TRP A 59 9.37 13.04 -10.01
C TRP A 59 9.58 14.51 -10.40
N SER A 60 8.65 15.11 -11.10
CA SER A 60 8.67 16.55 -11.41
C SER A 60 8.45 17.42 -10.17
N GLY A 61 7.79 16.88 -9.14
CA GLY A 61 7.36 17.60 -7.95
C GLY A 61 6.12 18.47 -8.17
N ASP A 62 5.49 18.38 -9.35
CA ASP A 62 4.24 19.08 -9.65
C ASP A 62 3.03 18.25 -9.12
N PRO A 63 2.36 18.67 -8.04
CA PRO A 63 1.27 17.88 -7.46
C PRO A 63 0.06 17.71 -8.38
N GLU A 64 -0.07 18.55 -9.41
CA GLU A 64 -1.17 18.45 -10.39
C GLU A 64 -0.90 17.36 -11.43
N GLN A 65 0.37 17.06 -11.73
CA GLN A 65 0.72 16.21 -12.86
C GLN A 65 1.61 15.01 -12.50
N ASP A 66 2.31 15.04 -11.36
CA ASP A 66 3.26 14.02 -10.97
C ASP A 66 2.59 12.83 -10.28
N PRO A 67 2.56 11.63 -10.92
CA PRO A 67 1.99 10.44 -10.29
C PRO A 67 2.72 10.03 -9.00
N TRP A 68 4.00 10.43 -8.82
CA TRP A 68 4.72 10.21 -7.57
C TRP A 68 4.17 11.08 -6.43
N GLU A 69 3.76 12.32 -6.73
CA GLU A 69 3.10 13.19 -5.75
C GLU A 69 1.64 12.75 -5.49
N TRP A 70 0.94 12.24 -6.51
CA TRP A 70 -0.43 11.74 -6.36
C TRP A 70 -0.56 10.65 -5.30
N ARG A 71 0.43 9.76 -5.15
CA ARG A 71 0.39 8.70 -4.13
C ARG A 71 0.18 9.23 -2.72
N GLN A 72 0.73 10.39 -2.37
CA GLN A 72 0.52 11.02 -1.07
C GLN A 72 -0.83 11.72 -0.96
N LEU A 73 -1.31 12.35 -2.03
CA LEU A 73 -2.65 12.96 -2.07
C LEU A 73 -3.73 11.88 -1.93
N ILE A 74 -3.56 10.77 -2.63
CA ILE A 74 -4.45 9.60 -2.56
C ILE A 74 -4.43 8.98 -1.16
N ALA A 75 -3.26 8.72 -0.58
CA ALA A 75 -3.14 8.20 0.78
C ALA A 75 -3.81 9.14 1.79
N ARG A 76 -3.59 10.45 1.67
CA ARG A 76 -4.19 11.48 2.53
C ARG A 76 -5.70 11.58 2.39
N SER A 77 -6.26 11.29 1.21
CA SER A 77 -7.71 11.28 1.01
C SER A 77 -8.43 10.21 1.84
N GLY A 78 -7.76 9.09 2.12
CA GLY A 78 -8.35 7.95 2.81
C GLY A 78 -9.43 7.21 2.02
N GLN A 79 -9.59 7.50 0.73
CA GLN A 79 -10.59 6.85 -0.12
C GLN A 79 -10.16 5.46 -0.58
N VAL A 80 -8.86 5.23 -0.72
CA VAL A 80 -8.26 3.94 -1.04
C VAL A 80 -7.08 3.67 -0.10
N ALA A 81 -6.74 2.41 0.10
CA ALA A 81 -5.53 2.03 0.82
C ALA A 81 -4.29 2.29 -0.04
N TYR A 82 -3.24 2.79 0.58
CA TYR A 82 -1.90 2.85 0.00
C TYR A 82 -0.89 2.17 0.91
N GLY A 83 -0.03 1.33 0.34
CA GLY A 83 0.98 0.60 1.10
C GLY A 83 1.76 -0.39 0.22
N LYS A 84 2.64 -1.16 0.86
CA LYS A 84 3.44 -2.21 0.20
C LYS A 84 2.66 -3.54 0.17
N PHE A 85 1.71 -3.67 -0.74
CA PHE A 85 0.79 -4.83 -0.80
C PHE A 85 1.18 -5.87 -1.86
N PHE A 86 1.99 -5.50 -2.84
CA PHE A 86 2.25 -6.27 -4.07
C PHE A 86 3.71 -6.73 -4.10
N GLY A 87 4.01 -7.92 -3.57
CA GLY A 87 5.38 -8.43 -3.52
C GLY A 87 6.36 -7.45 -2.85
N LYS A 88 5.95 -6.84 -1.73
CA LYS A 88 6.68 -5.78 -0.99
C LYS A 88 6.82 -4.44 -1.75
N LYS A 89 6.17 -4.30 -2.90
CA LYS A 89 6.10 -3.07 -3.69
C LYS A 89 4.83 -2.29 -3.37
N ALA A 90 4.91 -0.96 -3.58
CA ALA A 90 3.82 -0.05 -3.29
C ALA A 90 2.68 -0.17 -4.31
N GLY A 91 1.46 0.11 -3.86
CA GLY A 91 0.28 0.20 -4.69
C GLY A 91 -0.97 0.50 -3.89
N PHE A 92 -2.10 0.40 -4.55
CA PHE A 92 -3.39 0.83 -4.05
C PHE A 92 -4.39 -0.33 -4.00
N ILE A 93 -5.28 -0.30 -3.02
CA ILE A 93 -6.42 -1.21 -2.91
C ILE A 93 -7.65 -0.38 -2.60
N SER A 94 -8.73 -0.56 -3.36
CA SER A 94 -9.98 0.14 -3.11
C SER A 94 -10.58 -0.24 -1.75
N LYS A 95 -11.31 0.70 -1.14
CA LYS A 95 -12.00 0.44 0.13
C LYS A 95 -12.92 -0.76 0.04
N ALA A 96 -13.64 -0.92 -1.07
CA ALA A 96 -14.60 -2.01 -1.27
C ALA A 96 -13.93 -3.41 -1.30
N TRP A 97 -12.72 -3.51 -1.85
CA TRP A 97 -12.00 -4.79 -1.98
C TRP A 97 -11.04 -5.08 -0.81
N PHE A 98 -10.76 -4.08 0.02
CA PHE A 98 -9.84 -4.25 1.13
C PHE A 98 -10.27 -5.34 2.14
N PRO A 99 -11.55 -5.53 2.49
CA PRO A 99 -11.98 -6.61 3.38
C PRO A 99 -11.58 -8.00 2.88
N HIS A 100 -11.78 -8.31 1.60
CA HIS A 100 -11.36 -9.60 1.02
C HIS A 100 -9.84 -9.75 0.99
N PHE A 101 -9.11 -8.68 0.64
CA PHE A 101 -7.65 -8.68 0.72
C PHE A 101 -7.17 -8.94 2.16
N ALA A 102 -7.72 -8.24 3.14
CA ALA A 102 -7.38 -8.40 4.54
C ALA A 102 -7.71 -9.81 5.04
N ASN A 103 -8.91 -10.32 4.77
CA ASN A 103 -9.31 -11.68 5.16
C ASN A 103 -8.34 -12.74 4.62
N TRP A 104 -8.01 -12.68 3.33
CA TRP A 104 -7.02 -13.58 2.73
C TRP A 104 -5.66 -13.46 3.39
N ARG A 105 -5.12 -12.23 3.52
CA ARG A 105 -3.77 -11.97 4.01
C ARG A 105 -3.60 -12.28 5.48
N ARG A 106 -4.64 -12.08 6.24
CA ARG A 106 -4.69 -12.29 7.69
C ARG A 106 -5.06 -13.73 8.06
N ASP A 107 -5.52 -14.53 7.09
CA ASP A 107 -6.02 -15.89 7.32
C ASP A 107 -7.22 -15.91 8.28
N GLY A 108 -8.10 -14.91 8.14
CA GLY A 108 -9.27 -14.73 9.00
C GLY A 108 -8.99 -14.11 10.37
N TYR A 109 -7.72 -13.84 10.73
CA TYR A 109 -7.37 -13.29 12.04
C TYR A 109 -7.29 -11.76 12.02
N ASP A 110 -7.87 -11.09 13.00
CA ASP A 110 -7.38 -9.77 13.40
C ASP A 110 -6.01 -9.88 14.07
N PHE A 111 -5.39 -8.74 14.41
CA PHE A 111 -4.01 -8.80 14.90
C PHE A 111 -3.92 -9.40 16.31
N ASP A 112 -4.88 -9.12 17.18
CA ASP A 112 -4.87 -9.61 18.56
C ASP A 112 -5.10 -11.12 18.59
N SER A 113 -6.10 -11.62 17.87
CA SER A 113 -6.33 -13.07 17.73
C SER A 113 -5.12 -13.79 17.13
N ARG A 114 -4.47 -13.18 16.11
CA ARG A 114 -3.24 -13.72 15.52
C ARG A 114 -2.08 -13.78 16.52
N TRP A 115 -1.98 -12.79 17.41
CA TRP A 115 -0.98 -12.78 18.46
C TRP A 115 -1.26 -13.86 19.51
N ASP A 116 -2.51 -13.99 19.95
CA ASP A 116 -2.92 -14.96 20.96
C ASP A 116 -2.70 -16.42 20.49
N GLU A 117 -2.84 -16.68 19.19
CA GLU A 117 -2.52 -17.97 18.56
C GLU A 117 -1.00 -18.16 18.30
N GLY A 118 -0.14 -17.22 18.70
CA GLY A 118 1.32 -17.33 18.51
C GLY A 118 1.79 -17.18 17.06
N LEU A 119 0.94 -16.67 16.17
CA LEU A 119 1.23 -16.53 14.73
C LEU A 119 1.85 -15.17 14.37
N ALA A 120 1.97 -14.25 15.32
CA ALA A 120 2.61 -12.96 15.13
C ALA A 120 3.94 -12.89 15.90
N SER A 121 4.92 -12.21 15.34
CA SER A 121 6.21 -12.01 16.02
C SER A 121 6.12 -10.91 17.08
N MET A 122 6.99 -10.97 18.11
CA MET A 122 7.12 -9.91 19.12
C MET A 122 7.38 -8.53 18.48
N ARG A 123 8.12 -8.47 17.37
CA ARG A 123 8.40 -7.22 16.66
C ARG A 123 7.11 -6.61 16.07
N GLN A 124 6.25 -7.46 15.47
CA GLN A 124 4.95 -7.03 14.96
C GLN A 124 4.05 -6.57 16.10
N LYS A 125 4.00 -7.31 17.23
CA LYS A 125 3.21 -6.93 18.42
C LYS A 125 3.61 -5.56 18.94
N ARG A 126 4.93 -5.32 19.13
CA ARG A 126 5.44 -4.02 19.60
C ARG A 126 5.05 -2.86 18.69
N VAL A 127 4.98 -3.07 17.37
CA VAL A 127 4.52 -2.06 16.42
C VAL A 127 3.02 -1.83 16.55
N MET A 128 2.23 -2.91 16.55
CA MET A 128 0.76 -2.81 16.54
C MET A 128 0.21 -2.23 17.85
N ASP A 129 0.82 -2.53 18.99
CA ASP A 129 0.44 -1.98 20.31
C ASP A 129 0.47 -0.45 20.35
N GLN A 130 1.27 0.20 19.50
CA GLN A 130 1.35 1.66 19.46
C GLN A 130 0.09 2.30 18.90
N PHE A 131 -0.64 1.59 18.04
CA PHE A 131 -1.89 2.09 17.43
C PHE A 131 -3.10 1.99 18.36
N GLY A 132 -3.04 1.21 19.44
CA GLY A 132 -4.01 1.25 20.53
C GLY A 132 -4.02 2.58 21.30
N VAL A 133 -2.92 3.35 21.22
CA VAL A 133 -2.76 4.63 21.91
C VAL A 133 -2.97 5.82 20.96
N LYS A 134 -2.48 5.70 19.73
CA LYS A 134 -2.55 6.76 18.70
C LYS A 134 -3.01 6.15 17.38
N GLY A 135 -4.02 6.74 16.75
CA GLY A 135 -4.52 6.26 15.46
C GLY A 135 -3.57 6.46 14.28
N GLU A 136 -2.69 7.47 14.36
CA GLU A 136 -1.71 7.79 13.32
C GLU A 136 -0.34 8.08 13.95
N LEU A 137 0.75 7.56 13.35
CA LEU A 137 2.10 7.69 13.85
C LEU A 137 3.10 7.95 12.72
N TYR A 138 3.98 8.93 12.90
CA TYR A 138 5.17 9.10 12.06
C TYR A 138 6.09 7.87 12.15
N SER A 139 6.70 7.48 11.05
CA SER A 139 7.59 6.30 11.02
C SER A 139 8.70 6.34 12.07
N PHE A 140 9.30 7.52 12.31
CA PHE A 140 10.36 7.68 13.31
C PHE A 140 9.83 7.61 14.76
N GLU A 141 8.62 8.10 15.01
CA GLU A 141 7.96 7.98 16.32
C GLU A 141 7.62 6.52 16.61
N LEU A 142 6.97 5.87 15.64
CA LEU A 142 6.63 4.45 15.70
C LEU A 142 7.87 3.59 15.96
N LYS A 143 8.95 3.84 15.21
CA LYS A 143 10.23 3.15 15.38
C LYS A 143 10.76 3.27 16.81
N ARG A 144 10.75 4.48 17.38
CA ARG A 144 11.20 4.75 18.74
C ARG A 144 10.28 4.09 19.79
N MET A 145 8.95 4.30 19.65
CA MET A 145 7.96 3.82 20.62
C MET A 145 7.91 2.28 20.68
N ALA A 146 8.05 1.61 19.53
CA ALA A 146 8.09 0.16 19.43
C ALA A 146 9.46 -0.44 19.81
N GLY A 147 10.42 0.38 20.28
CA GLY A 147 11.71 -0.07 20.79
C GLY A 147 12.73 -0.50 19.73
N PHE A 148 12.61 0.00 18.49
CA PHE A 148 13.60 -0.26 17.44
C PHE A 148 14.72 0.79 17.46
N GLY A 149 15.97 0.34 17.41
CA GLY A 149 17.12 1.25 17.41
C GLY A 149 18.46 0.53 17.56
N LYS A 150 19.50 1.32 17.88
CA LYS A 150 20.87 0.80 17.95
C LYS A 150 21.01 -0.30 19.01
N GLU A 151 20.41 -0.12 20.18
CA GLU A 151 20.45 -1.05 21.32
C GLU A 151 19.13 -1.82 21.51
N GLY A 152 18.14 -1.58 20.65
CA GLY A 152 16.84 -2.25 20.68
C GLY A 152 16.65 -3.24 19.54
N GLU A 153 15.39 -3.47 19.20
CA GLU A 153 15.00 -4.33 18.09
C GLU A 153 15.61 -3.89 16.75
N LYS A 154 15.86 -4.84 15.88
CA LYS A 154 16.38 -4.61 14.52
C LYS A 154 15.29 -4.90 13.49
N ASN A 155 15.57 -4.51 12.24
CA ASN A 155 14.70 -4.78 11.08
C ASN A 155 13.32 -4.10 11.15
N PHE A 156 13.27 -2.84 11.57
CA PHE A 156 12.03 -2.05 11.59
C PHE A 156 11.35 -2.03 10.21
N GLU A 157 12.09 -1.72 9.15
CA GLU A 157 11.56 -1.61 7.79
C GLU A 157 10.97 -2.93 7.28
N GLY A 158 11.62 -4.06 7.58
CA GLY A 158 11.08 -5.39 7.28
C GLY A 158 9.78 -5.65 8.03
N THR A 159 9.75 -5.37 9.34
CA THR A 159 8.54 -5.54 10.18
C THR A 159 7.37 -4.70 9.65
N ILE A 160 7.60 -3.42 9.30
CA ILE A 160 6.58 -2.54 8.74
C ILE A 160 6.11 -3.07 7.37
N THR A 161 7.03 -3.56 6.54
CA THR A 161 6.68 -4.12 5.24
C THR A 161 5.81 -5.37 5.39
N ASP A 162 6.16 -6.27 6.32
CA ASP A 162 5.38 -7.49 6.57
C ASP A 162 3.97 -7.16 7.11
N LEU A 163 3.84 -6.16 7.99
CA LEU A 163 2.53 -5.69 8.48
C LEU A 163 1.69 -5.07 7.37
N GLN A 164 2.29 -4.33 6.43
CA GLN A 164 1.58 -3.83 5.25
C GLN A 164 1.18 -4.98 4.32
N MET A 165 2.07 -5.91 4.01
CA MET A 165 1.78 -7.11 3.21
C MET A 165 0.63 -7.93 3.81
N GLY A 166 0.55 -8.01 5.13
CA GLY A 166 -0.54 -8.65 5.88
C GLY A 166 -1.83 -7.82 5.95
N GLY A 167 -1.85 -6.59 5.44
CA GLY A 167 -3.02 -5.72 5.51
C GLY A 167 -3.31 -5.16 6.90
N TYR A 168 -2.35 -5.20 7.84
CA TYR A 168 -2.48 -4.63 9.19
C TYR A 168 -2.09 -3.16 9.27
N LEU A 169 -1.21 -2.69 8.39
CA LEU A 169 -0.78 -1.30 8.31
C LEU A 169 -0.98 -0.70 6.92
N LEU A 170 -1.30 0.59 6.92
CA LEU A 170 -1.41 1.45 5.75
C LEU A 170 -0.47 2.64 5.88
N ILE A 171 -0.06 3.21 4.76
CA ILE A 171 0.51 4.55 4.72
C ILE A 171 -0.66 5.52 4.58
N ARG A 172 -0.81 6.38 5.58
CA ARG A 172 -1.89 7.37 5.68
C ARG A 172 -1.56 8.69 5.01
N ASP A 173 -0.29 9.09 5.07
CA ASP A 173 0.18 10.37 4.56
C ASP A 173 1.72 10.37 4.46
N PHE A 174 2.24 11.41 3.83
CA PHE A 174 3.66 11.74 3.82
C PHE A 174 3.81 13.22 4.22
N ARG A 175 4.63 13.50 5.21
CA ARG A 175 4.88 14.88 5.67
C ARG A 175 6.36 15.15 5.84
N GLN A 176 6.79 16.31 5.43
CA GLN A 176 8.16 16.77 5.69
C GLN A 176 8.35 17.14 7.16
N ARG A 177 9.54 16.88 7.67
CA ARG A 177 9.94 17.41 8.98
C ARG A 177 10.08 18.91 8.88
N LEU A 178 9.73 19.58 9.98
CA LEU A 178 9.99 21.00 10.13
C LEU A 178 11.19 21.20 11.07
N ASN A 179 12.09 22.09 10.70
CA ASN A 179 13.18 22.53 11.56
C ASN A 179 12.66 23.47 12.67
N LYS A 180 13.55 23.93 13.57
CA LYS A 180 13.18 24.84 14.67
C LYS A 180 12.60 26.19 14.20
N ARG A 181 12.76 26.55 12.92
CA ARG A 181 12.22 27.76 12.29
C ARG A 181 10.91 27.50 11.54
N GLY A 182 10.34 26.29 11.64
CA GLY A 182 9.12 25.91 10.91
C GLY A 182 9.33 25.65 9.42
N GLN A 183 10.56 25.54 8.93
CA GLN A 183 10.85 25.29 7.51
C GLN A 183 10.96 23.78 7.26
N PRO A 184 10.38 23.28 6.16
CA PRO A 184 10.49 21.87 5.78
C PRO A 184 11.96 21.52 5.45
N TYR A 185 12.37 20.30 5.85
CA TYR A 185 13.69 19.77 5.54
C TYR A 185 13.66 18.25 5.38
N GLY A 186 14.59 17.75 4.56
CA GLY A 186 14.73 16.32 4.28
C GLY A 186 13.61 15.76 3.40
N TRP A 187 13.56 14.44 3.28
CA TRP A 187 12.53 13.72 2.54
C TRP A 187 11.24 13.62 3.34
N PRO A 188 10.07 13.60 2.66
CA PRO A 188 8.80 13.33 3.32
C PRO A 188 8.83 11.99 4.06
N ILE A 189 8.25 11.97 5.25
CA ILE A 189 8.21 10.82 6.15
C ILE A 189 6.83 10.21 6.12
N SER A 190 6.76 8.88 5.99
CA SER A 190 5.51 8.14 6.07
C SER A 190 4.84 8.29 7.42
N ILE A 191 3.55 8.50 7.41
CA ILE A 191 2.64 8.37 8.54
C ILE A 191 1.87 7.07 8.34
N TYR A 192 1.90 6.21 9.35
CA TYR A 192 1.19 4.94 9.34
C TYR A 192 -0.11 5.01 10.12
N THR A 193 -1.07 4.22 9.72
CA THR A 193 -2.33 3.95 10.43
C THR A 193 -2.75 2.50 10.23
N THR A 194 -3.74 2.04 10.99
CA THR A 194 -4.40 0.76 10.72
C THR A 194 -5.62 0.97 9.82
N PRO A 195 -6.00 -0.02 9.01
CA PRO A 195 -7.24 0.07 8.23
C PRO A 195 -8.49 0.18 9.12
N GLU A 196 -8.47 -0.42 10.32
CA GLU A 196 -9.54 -0.31 11.32
C GLU A 196 -9.69 1.13 11.83
N THR A 197 -8.60 1.85 12.05
CA THR A 197 -8.63 3.28 12.40
C THR A 197 -9.18 4.11 11.25
N LEU A 198 -8.82 3.79 10.01
CA LEU A 198 -9.21 4.57 8.85
C LEU A 198 -10.68 4.35 8.46
N TRP A 199 -11.17 3.11 8.51
CA TRP A 199 -12.47 2.72 7.94
C TRP A 199 -13.41 2.01 8.92
N GLY A 200 -12.96 1.76 10.14
CA GLY A 200 -13.71 1.06 11.17
C GLY A 200 -13.58 -0.46 11.10
N TYR A 201 -13.58 -1.10 12.27
CA TYR A 201 -13.43 -2.55 12.43
C TYR A 201 -14.50 -3.34 11.65
N GLN A 202 -15.77 -2.91 11.73
CA GLN A 202 -16.88 -3.60 11.06
C GLN A 202 -16.69 -3.68 9.54
N HIS A 203 -16.16 -2.61 8.92
CA HIS A 203 -15.88 -2.62 7.50
C HIS A 203 -14.76 -3.62 7.16
N ILE A 204 -13.67 -3.59 7.90
CA ILE A 204 -12.51 -4.45 7.63
C ILE A 204 -12.83 -5.93 7.86
N SER A 205 -13.58 -6.25 8.91
CA SER A 205 -13.98 -7.62 9.24
C SER A 205 -15.19 -8.14 8.45
N SER A 206 -15.77 -7.34 7.56
CA SER A 206 -16.99 -7.72 6.83
C SER A 206 -16.85 -8.98 5.96
N ALA A 207 -15.63 -9.32 5.54
CA ALA A 207 -15.35 -10.54 4.79
C ALA A 207 -14.90 -11.74 5.67
N TYR A 208 -14.83 -11.62 6.99
CA TYR A 208 -14.35 -12.70 7.87
C TYR A 208 -15.31 -13.90 7.97
N SER A 209 -16.56 -13.77 7.52
CA SER A 209 -17.47 -14.91 7.34
C SER A 209 -17.19 -15.74 6.08
N VAL A 210 -16.29 -15.27 5.20
CA VAL A 210 -15.85 -15.95 3.98
C VAL A 210 -14.53 -16.68 4.28
N GLU A 211 -14.37 -17.90 3.78
CA GLU A 211 -13.10 -18.61 3.91
C GLU A 211 -11.95 -17.80 3.29
N PRO A 212 -10.77 -17.69 3.93
CA PRO A 212 -9.65 -16.92 3.41
C PRO A 212 -9.20 -17.33 2.00
N THR A 213 -9.26 -18.63 1.68
CA THR A 213 -8.96 -19.16 0.35
C THR A 213 -9.97 -18.70 -0.70
N GLN A 214 -11.24 -18.58 -0.33
CA GLN A 214 -12.29 -18.05 -1.20
C GLN A 214 -12.09 -16.53 -1.41
N SER A 215 -11.71 -15.79 -0.38
CA SER A 215 -11.35 -14.37 -0.52
C SER A 215 -10.16 -14.17 -1.45
N LYS A 216 -9.13 -15.05 -1.40
CA LYS A 216 -8.02 -15.07 -2.36
C LYS A 216 -8.53 -15.21 -3.79
N GLU A 217 -9.39 -16.20 -4.03
CA GLU A 217 -9.91 -16.47 -5.37
C GLU A 217 -10.73 -15.29 -5.90
N LEU A 218 -11.56 -14.66 -5.07
CA LEU A 218 -12.30 -13.43 -5.44
C LEU A 218 -11.36 -12.29 -5.84
N VAL A 219 -10.26 -12.08 -5.11
CA VAL A 219 -9.24 -11.07 -5.46
C VAL A 219 -8.60 -11.40 -6.80
N TYR A 220 -8.22 -12.65 -7.04
CA TYR A 220 -7.61 -13.11 -8.29
C TYR A 220 -8.57 -12.95 -9.48
N GLN A 221 -9.83 -13.31 -9.30
CA GLN A 221 -10.88 -13.15 -10.32
C GLN A 221 -11.11 -11.68 -10.66
N GLN A 222 -11.11 -10.79 -9.66
CA GLN A 222 -11.25 -9.36 -9.91
C GLN A 222 -10.09 -8.81 -10.75
N VAL A 223 -8.86 -9.23 -10.45
CA VAL A 223 -7.70 -8.83 -11.27
C VAL A 223 -7.80 -9.40 -12.68
N ARG A 224 -8.12 -10.71 -12.86
CA ARG A 224 -8.29 -11.31 -14.18
C ARG A 224 -9.41 -10.66 -15.00
N ARG A 225 -10.49 -10.25 -14.35
CA ARG A 225 -11.61 -9.57 -15.01
C ARG A 225 -11.17 -8.28 -15.70
N ASN A 226 -10.29 -7.51 -15.06
CA ASN A 226 -9.79 -6.25 -15.58
C ASN A 226 -8.52 -6.42 -16.43
N PHE A 227 -7.74 -7.46 -16.18
CA PHE A 227 -6.48 -7.78 -16.84
C PHE A 227 -6.47 -9.24 -17.31
N PRO A 228 -7.15 -9.57 -18.42
CA PRO A 228 -7.37 -10.97 -18.85
C PRO A 228 -6.09 -11.76 -19.17
N ALA A 229 -4.97 -11.05 -19.44
CA ALA A 229 -3.68 -11.68 -19.65
C ALA A 229 -3.02 -12.20 -18.36
N ALA A 230 -3.58 -11.91 -17.18
CA ALA A 230 -3.05 -12.36 -15.89
C ALA A 230 -3.19 -13.87 -15.74
N THR A 231 -2.07 -14.58 -15.70
CA THR A 231 -2.00 -16.02 -15.42
C THR A 231 -1.90 -16.27 -13.93
N GLU A 232 -2.11 -17.53 -13.50
CA GLU A 232 -1.91 -17.91 -12.09
C GLU A 232 -0.48 -17.58 -11.62
N ALA A 233 0.52 -17.85 -12.45
CA ALA A 233 1.93 -17.58 -12.13
C ALA A 233 2.20 -16.07 -11.93
N THR A 234 1.67 -15.20 -12.81
CA THR A 234 1.86 -13.75 -12.68
C THR A 234 1.05 -13.19 -11.52
N LEU A 235 -0.14 -13.70 -11.23
CA LEU A 235 -0.91 -13.32 -10.03
C LEU A 235 -0.16 -13.71 -8.75
N GLN A 236 0.41 -14.91 -8.70
CA GLN A 236 1.22 -15.34 -7.56
C GLN A 236 2.48 -14.49 -7.41
N ALA A 237 3.14 -14.11 -8.51
CA ALA A 237 4.32 -13.24 -8.47
C ALA A 237 4.01 -11.83 -7.96
N VAL A 238 2.91 -11.23 -8.40
CA VAL A 238 2.54 -9.83 -8.07
C VAL A 238 1.79 -9.73 -6.77
N LEU A 239 0.82 -10.62 -6.54
CA LEU A 239 -0.07 -10.62 -5.38
C LEU A 239 0.33 -11.65 -4.32
N GLY A 240 1.17 -12.63 -4.64
CA GLY A 240 1.55 -13.68 -3.70
C GLY A 240 2.28 -13.13 -2.47
N TRP A 241 2.15 -13.84 -1.39
CA TRP A 241 2.88 -13.61 -0.16
C TRP A 241 3.16 -14.95 0.50
N ASP A 242 4.39 -15.43 0.35
CA ASP A 242 4.88 -16.60 1.07
C ASP A 242 5.15 -16.18 2.52
N ARG A 243 4.46 -16.83 3.45
CA ARG A 243 4.60 -16.63 4.90
C ARG A 243 5.72 -17.47 5.47
#